data_01afa3b91f9cf88c6fcb08cef10a2007
#
_entry.id   01afa3b91f9cf88c6fcb08cef10a2007
#
_cell.length_a   1.000
_cell.length_b   1.000
_cell.length_c   1.000
_cell.angle_alpha   90.00
_cell.angle_beta   90.00
_cell.angle_gamma   90.00
#
_symmetry.space_group_name_H-M   'P 1'
#
loop_
_entity.id
_entity.type
_entity.pdbx_description
1 polymer ?
#
loop_
_entity_poly.entity_id
_entity_poly.type
_entity_poly.pdbx_seq_one_letter_code
_entity_poly.pdbx_strand_id
1 'polypeptide(L)'
;MNKNAPAAQNTNAPSLLRSLWLGTCSRYTLLCLILLVTSAIAADSLTITYVDSVRFFLLLPFGFCLNLAAMTRRSATLSTGAKCALHPLATLGGFYLFCYLPYQVRTKPSGMQVFIILLLVIILYAIVMGIYAAVTSKQSRKRAEEIPYESQFSKS
;
A
#
# COMPACT_ATOMS: atom_id res chain seq x y z
N MET A 1 44.80 -3.81 18.15
CA MET A 1 44.28 -2.71 17.32
C MET A 1 43.11 -3.29 16.51
N ASN A 2 41.90 -3.03 16.98
CA ASN A 2 40.68 -3.62 16.42
C ASN A 2 40.08 -2.64 15.39
N LYS A 3 40.27 -2.94 14.09
CA LYS A 3 39.92 -2.08 12.93
C LYS A 3 38.55 -2.45 12.27
N ASN A 4 37.61 -3.00 13.02
CA ASN A 4 36.28 -3.32 12.50
C ASN A 4 35.20 -2.50 13.20
N ALA A 5 35.28 -1.18 13.14
CA ALA A 5 34.12 -0.35 13.36
C ALA A 5 33.19 -0.49 12.13
N PRO A 6 31.90 -0.90 12.27
CA PRO A 6 30.99 -0.90 11.14
C PRO A 6 30.84 0.54 10.67
N ALA A 7 31.18 0.78 9.41
CA ALA A 7 30.96 2.06 8.76
C ALA A 7 29.47 2.41 8.93
N ALA A 8 29.18 3.49 9.65
CA ALA A 8 27.85 4.06 9.75
C ALA A 8 27.35 4.28 8.32
N GLN A 9 26.37 3.48 7.91
CA GLN A 9 25.67 3.67 6.64
C GLN A 9 25.04 5.05 6.69
N ASN A 10 25.72 5.98 6.05
CA ASN A 10 25.24 7.33 5.83
C ASN A 10 24.00 7.18 4.93
N THR A 11 22.82 7.09 5.54
CA THR A 11 21.53 7.04 4.85
C THR A 11 21.32 8.37 4.18
N ASN A 12 21.82 8.48 2.96
CA ASN A 12 21.69 9.67 2.13
C ASN A 12 20.21 10.04 2.02
N ALA A 13 19.80 11.10 2.69
CA ALA A 13 18.47 11.69 2.64
C ALA A 13 17.92 11.82 1.19
N PRO A 14 18.75 12.16 0.17
CA PRO A 14 18.31 12.17 -1.23
C PRO A 14 17.86 10.80 -1.76
N SER A 15 18.38 9.68 -1.27
CA SER A 15 17.96 8.35 -1.71
C SER A 15 16.58 7.97 -1.15
N LEU A 16 16.26 8.37 0.07
CA LEU A 16 14.93 8.17 0.68
C LEU A 16 13.86 9.01 -0.03
N LEU A 17 14.15 10.28 -0.29
CA LEU A 17 13.23 11.16 -1.00
C LEU A 17 12.92 10.66 -2.42
N ARG A 18 13.94 10.20 -3.12
CA ARG A 18 13.82 9.61 -4.46
C ARG A 18 12.98 8.32 -4.43
N SER A 19 13.21 7.46 -3.44
CA SER A 19 12.43 6.22 -3.27
C SER A 19 10.97 6.52 -2.92
N LEU A 20 10.71 7.52 -2.08
CA LEU A 20 9.36 7.99 -1.76
C LEU A 20 8.66 8.51 -3.02
N TRP A 21 9.32 9.36 -3.79
CA TRP A 21 8.74 9.96 -4.99
C TRP A 21 8.42 8.92 -6.05
N LEU A 22 9.37 8.06 -6.41
CA LEU A 22 9.17 7.00 -7.40
C LEU A 22 8.08 6.01 -6.98
N GLY A 23 8.06 5.63 -5.70
CA GLY A 23 7.03 4.73 -5.17
C GLY A 23 5.63 5.37 -5.19
N THR A 24 5.52 6.66 -4.92
CA THR A 24 4.26 7.40 -5.00
C THR A 24 3.77 7.54 -6.44
N CYS A 25 4.64 7.93 -7.35
CA CYS A 25 4.32 8.05 -8.78
C CYS A 25 3.83 6.72 -9.36
N SER A 26 4.51 5.62 -9.07
CA SER A 26 4.12 4.29 -9.54
C SER A 26 2.71 3.89 -9.05
N ARG A 27 2.41 4.13 -7.78
CA ARG A 27 1.07 3.82 -7.23
C ARG A 27 0.00 4.76 -7.77
N TYR A 28 0.32 6.04 -7.91
CA TYR A 28 -0.57 7.01 -8.53
C TYR A 28 -0.94 6.60 -9.96
N THR A 29 0.05 6.23 -10.78
CA THR A 29 -0.19 5.76 -12.15
C THR A 29 -1.07 4.51 -12.19
N LEU A 30 -0.83 3.55 -11.30
CA LEU A 30 -1.66 2.35 -11.17
C LEU A 30 -3.10 2.69 -10.80
N LEU A 31 -3.30 3.57 -9.82
CA LEU A 31 -4.63 4.02 -9.39
C LEU A 31 -5.38 4.77 -10.51
N CYS A 32 -4.68 5.62 -11.27
CA CYS A 32 -5.25 6.30 -12.44
C CYS A 32 -5.68 5.31 -13.53
N LEU A 33 -4.84 4.29 -13.80
CA LEU A 33 -5.18 3.22 -14.74
C LEU A 33 -6.42 2.44 -14.29
N ILE A 34 -6.49 2.04 -13.03
CA ILE A 34 -7.66 1.34 -12.48
C ILE A 34 -8.90 2.24 -12.60
N LEU A 35 -8.79 3.52 -12.27
CA LEU A 35 -9.91 4.46 -12.38
C LEU A 35 -10.37 4.61 -13.84
N LEU A 36 -9.46 4.71 -14.80
CA LEU A 36 -9.78 4.80 -16.22
C LEU A 36 -10.46 3.54 -16.75
N VAL A 37 -9.93 2.36 -16.39
CA VAL A 37 -10.53 1.07 -16.81
C VAL A 37 -11.91 0.88 -16.19
N THR A 38 -12.07 1.14 -14.90
CA THR A 38 -13.38 1.04 -14.24
C THR A 38 -14.38 2.06 -14.79
N SER A 39 -13.92 3.28 -15.11
CA SER A 39 -14.77 4.29 -15.75
C SER A 39 -15.19 3.89 -17.17
N ALA A 40 -14.30 3.29 -17.96
CA ALA A 40 -14.62 2.79 -19.29
C ALA A 40 -15.64 1.65 -19.25
N ILE A 41 -15.49 0.70 -18.32
CA ILE A 41 -16.44 -0.40 -18.12
C ILE A 41 -17.81 0.14 -17.63
N ALA A 42 -17.81 1.11 -16.74
CA ALA A 42 -19.03 1.69 -16.19
C ALA A 42 -19.75 2.62 -17.19
N ALA A 43 -19.05 3.20 -18.17
CA ALA A 43 -19.64 4.08 -19.18
C ALA A 43 -20.65 3.35 -20.08
N ASP A 44 -20.48 2.03 -20.30
CA ASP A 44 -21.43 1.21 -21.07
C ASP A 44 -22.69 0.85 -20.29
N SER A 45 -22.63 0.89 -18.94
CA SER A 45 -23.75 0.44 -18.08
C SER A 45 -24.46 1.58 -17.33
N LEU A 46 -23.78 2.71 -17.13
CA LEU A 46 -24.28 3.84 -16.36
C LEU A 46 -23.81 5.13 -17.03
N THR A 47 -24.72 6.05 -17.26
CA THR A 47 -24.48 7.43 -17.80
C THR A 47 -23.59 8.30 -16.89
N ILE A 48 -22.55 7.73 -16.29
CA ILE A 48 -21.60 8.41 -15.40
C ILE A 48 -20.35 8.80 -16.20
N THR A 49 -20.49 9.84 -16.99
CA THR A 49 -19.47 10.34 -17.92
C THR A 49 -18.46 11.30 -17.29
N TYR A 50 -18.28 11.35 -15.97
CA TYR A 50 -17.37 12.32 -15.37
C TYR A 50 -16.37 11.69 -14.42
N VAL A 51 -15.18 11.37 -14.96
CA VAL A 51 -13.97 11.32 -14.15
C VAL A 51 -13.60 12.78 -13.85
N ASP A 52 -14.02 13.25 -12.69
CA ASP A 52 -13.78 14.60 -12.21
C ASP A 52 -12.26 14.82 -12.05
N SER A 53 -11.72 15.89 -12.63
CA SER A 53 -10.31 16.28 -12.51
C SER A 53 -9.85 16.32 -11.04
N VAL A 54 -10.72 16.72 -10.12
CA VAL A 54 -10.47 16.74 -8.68
C VAL A 54 -10.12 15.34 -8.15
N ARG A 55 -10.77 14.29 -8.66
CA ARG A 55 -10.48 12.90 -8.24
C ARG A 55 -9.08 12.48 -8.64
N PHE A 56 -8.60 12.85 -9.82
CA PHE A 56 -7.22 12.59 -10.22
C PHE A 56 -6.22 13.25 -9.27
N PHE A 57 -6.44 14.51 -8.90
CA PHE A 57 -5.57 15.19 -7.96
C PHE A 57 -5.58 14.53 -6.57
N LEU A 58 -6.73 14.07 -6.08
CA LEU A 58 -6.87 13.43 -4.78
C LEU A 58 -6.26 12.00 -4.74
N LEU A 59 -6.12 11.34 -5.88
CA LEU A 59 -5.41 10.05 -5.95
C LEU A 59 -3.90 10.20 -5.68
N LEU A 60 -3.31 11.37 -5.90
CA LEU A 60 -1.89 11.58 -5.64
C LEU A 60 -1.53 11.50 -4.16
N PRO A 61 -2.17 12.28 -3.24
CA PRO A 61 -1.94 12.12 -1.81
C PRO A 61 -2.38 10.75 -1.28
N PHE A 62 -3.40 10.12 -1.87
CA PHE A 62 -3.75 8.75 -1.54
C PHE A 62 -2.63 7.77 -1.95
N GLY A 63 -2.06 7.90 -3.14
CA GLY A 63 -0.88 7.13 -3.57
C GLY A 63 0.32 7.30 -2.63
N PHE A 64 0.51 8.51 -2.08
CA PHE A 64 1.52 8.79 -1.06
C PHE A 64 1.24 8.02 0.25
N CYS A 65 0.00 8.02 0.75
CA CYS A 65 -0.40 7.23 1.92
C CYS A 65 -0.15 5.72 1.72
N LEU A 66 -0.48 5.18 0.54
CA LEU A 66 -0.19 3.79 0.20
C LEU A 66 1.32 3.50 0.16
N ASN A 67 2.12 4.47 -0.27
CA ASN A 67 3.57 4.33 -0.27
C ASN A 67 4.13 4.33 1.16
N LEU A 68 3.66 5.22 2.02
CA LEU A 68 4.01 5.22 3.44
C LEU A 68 3.63 3.90 4.11
N ALA A 69 2.41 3.39 3.86
CA ALA A 69 1.96 2.10 4.36
C ALA A 69 2.90 0.94 3.94
N ALA A 70 3.38 0.94 2.69
CA ALA A 70 4.32 -0.07 2.22
C ALA A 70 5.72 0.09 2.84
N MET A 71 6.16 1.32 3.10
CA MET A 71 7.45 1.57 3.75
C MET A 71 7.45 1.17 5.23
N THR A 72 6.35 1.40 5.96
CA THR A 72 6.23 0.95 7.36
C THR A 72 6.40 -0.56 7.48
N ARG A 73 5.90 -1.34 6.51
CA ARG A 73 6.07 -2.80 6.48
C ARG A 73 7.52 -3.22 6.25
N ARG A 74 8.28 -2.49 5.45
CA ARG A 74 9.69 -2.79 5.12
C ARG A 74 10.67 -2.30 6.18
N SER A 75 10.26 -1.40 7.05
CA SER A 75 11.12 -0.84 8.09
C SER A 75 11.57 -1.93 9.06
N ALA A 76 12.88 -2.03 9.29
CA ALA A 76 13.46 -2.94 10.28
C ALA A 76 13.32 -2.41 11.71
N THR A 77 13.16 -1.10 11.88
CA THR A 77 13.15 -0.42 13.19
C THR A 77 11.80 -0.48 13.90
N LEU A 78 10.71 -0.72 13.17
CA LEU A 78 9.36 -0.76 13.73
C LEU A 78 9.04 -2.15 14.31
N SER A 79 8.42 -2.18 15.49
CA SER A 79 7.89 -3.41 16.09
C SER A 79 6.77 -4.00 15.22
N THR A 80 6.55 -5.30 15.31
CA THR A 80 5.49 -5.99 14.53
C THR A 80 4.11 -5.42 14.84
N GLY A 81 3.82 -5.08 16.11
CA GLY A 81 2.55 -4.44 16.49
C GLY A 81 2.37 -3.06 15.85
N ALA A 82 3.41 -2.23 15.84
CA ALA A 82 3.37 -0.92 15.19
C ALA A 82 3.13 -1.04 13.67
N LYS A 83 3.76 -2.02 13.00
CA LYS A 83 3.52 -2.29 11.57
C LYS A 83 2.08 -2.69 11.29
N CYS A 84 1.51 -3.55 12.15
CA CYS A 84 0.12 -4.01 12.03
C CYS A 84 -0.89 -2.88 12.25
N ALA A 85 -0.57 -1.87 13.07
CA ALA A 85 -1.44 -0.72 13.31
C ALA A 85 -1.28 0.39 12.26
N LEU A 86 -0.04 0.77 11.93
CA LEU A 86 0.25 1.89 11.03
C LEU A 86 -0.13 1.60 9.58
N HIS A 87 0.01 0.35 9.14
CA HIS A 87 -0.32 -0.02 7.77
C HIS A 87 -1.81 0.16 7.45
N PRO A 88 -2.76 -0.42 8.20
CA PRO A 88 -4.19 -0.17 7.96
C PRO A 88 -4.57 1.29 8.21
N LEU A 89 -4.00 1.94 9.22
CA LEU A 89 -4.27 3.35 9.50
C LEU A 89 -3.91 4.24 8.30
N ALA A 90 -2.73 4.07 7.71
CA ALA A 90 -2.31 4.83 6.54
C ALA A 90 -3.13 4.48 5.29
N THR A 91 -3.51 3.22 5.10
CA THR A 91 -4.26 2.76 3.92
C THR A 91 -5.72 3.17 4.01
N LEU A 92 -6.41 2.81 5.10
CA LEU A 92 -7.84 3.08 5.29
C LEU A 92 -8.09 4.56 5.61
N GLY A 93 -7.21 5.19 6.39
CA GLY A 93 -7.27 6.62 6.68
C GLY A 93 -7.05 7.45 5.41
N GLY A 94 -6.06 7.08 4.59
CA GLY A 94 -5.83 7.70 3.29
C GLY A 94 -7.04 7.54 2.34
N PHE A 95 -7.62 6.35 2.27
CA PHE A 95 -8.84 6.12 1.49
C PHE A 95 -10.00 6.99 1.99
N TYR A 96 -10.23 7.02 3.30
CA TYR A 96 -11.31 7.82 3.90
C TYR A 96 -11.15 9.31 3.57
N LEU A 97 -9.96 9.88 3.80
CA LEU A 97 -9.70 11.31 3.62
C LEU A 97 -9.73 11.74 2.14
N PHE A 98 -9.12 10.98 1.25
CA PHE A 98 -8.89 11.43 -0.12
C PHE A 98 -9.87 10.85 -1.15
N CYS A 99 -10.49 9.71 -0.86
CA CYS A 99 -11.45 9.10 -1.78
C CYS A 99 -12.88 9.25 -1.28
N TYR A 100 -13.13 8.94 -0.01
CA TYR A 100 -14.48 8.85 0.53
C TYR A 100 -15.05 10.20 0.98
N LEU A 101 -14.30 11.01 1.73
CA LEU A 101 -14.76 12.30 2.24
C LEU A 101 -15.20 13.25 1.11
N PRO A 102 -14.46 13.44 0.00
CA PRO A 102 -14.89 14.25 -1.13
C PRO A 102 -16.16 13.72 -1.80
N TYR A 103 -16.32 12.38 -1.85
CA TYR A 103 -17.56 11.75 -2.33
C TYR A 103 -18.74 12.08 -1.43
N GLN A 104 -18.58 11.97 -0.12
CA GLN A 104 -19.62 12.24 0.88
C GLN A 104 -20.09 13.70 0.83
N VAL A 105 -19.18 14.66 0.71
CA VAL A 105 -19.50 16.08 0.62
C VAL A 105 -20.35 16.37 -0.62
N ARG A 106 -20.07 15.70 -1.72
CA ARG A 106 -20.76 15.94 -3.00
C ARG A 106 -22.12 15.23 -3.11
N THR A 107 -22.20 13.99 -2.66
CA THR A 107 -23.40 13.13 -2.85
C THR A 107 -24.34 13.09 -1.66
N LYS A 108 -23.88 13.52 -0.47
CA LYS A 108 -24.63 13.47 0.80
C LYS A 108 -25.32 12.11 1.00
N PRO A 109 -24.58 11.00 0.98
CA PRO A 109 -25.16 9.67 1.09
C PRO A 109 -25.85 9.48 2.43
N SER A 110 -26.87 8.61 2.49
CA SER A 110 -27.50 8.24 3.76
C SER A 110 -26.52 7.51 4.69
N GLY A 111 -26.71 7.58 5.99
CA GLY A 111 -25.84 6.91 6.98
C GLY A 111 -25.67 5.41 6.71
N MET A 112 -26.74 4.75 6.20
CA MET A 112 -26.72 3.34 5.82
C MET A 112 -25.77 3.08 4.64
N GLN A 113 -25.78 3.93 3.61
CA GLN A 113 -24.87 3.82 2.47
C GLN A 113 -23.40 4.01 2.88
N VAL A 114 -23.16 4.99 3.79
CA VAL A 114 -21.85 5.22 4.40
C VAL A 114 -21.32 3.95 5.06
N PHE A 115 -22.16 3.35 5.91
CA PHE A 115 -21.80 2.14 6.66
C PHE A 115 -21.49 0.96 5.72
N ILE A 116 -22.30 0.73 4.70
CA ILE A 116 -22.11 -0.35 3.72
C ILE A 116 -20.80 -0.16 2.96
N ILE A 117 -20.50 1.05 2.48
CA ILE A 117 -19.28 1.34 1.74
C ILE A 117 -18.03 1.10 2.61
N LEU A 118 -18.04 1.62 3.85
CA LEU A 118 -16.93 1.42 4.77
C LEU A 118 -16.72 -0.06 5.11
N LEU A 119 -17.78 -0.80 5.37
CA LEU A 119 -17.73 -2.24 5.64
C LEU A 119 -17.11 -2.99 4.46
N LEU A 120 -17.56 -2.70 3.23
CA LEU A 120 -17.07 -3.33 2.01
C LEU A 120 -15.57 -3.05 1.81
N VAL A 121 -15.11 -1.82 2.04
CA VAL A 121 -13.69 -1.47 1.95
C VAL A 121 -12.85 -2.21 2.98
N ILE A 122 -13.34 -2.33 4.22
CA ILE A 122 -12.64 -3.08 5.29
C ILE A 122 -12.53 -4.56 4.92
N ILE A 123 -13.61 -5.17 4.42
CA ILE A 123 -13.62 -6.57 3.99
C ILE A 123 -12.64 -6.78 2.84
N LEU A 124 -12.66 -5.92 1.81
CA LEU A 124 -11.74 -5.99 0.68
C LEU A 124 -10.29 -5.86 1.14
N TYR A 125 -10.01 -4.92 2.03
CA TYR A 125 -8.69 -4.75 2.64
C TYR A 125 -8.24 -6.03 3.37
N ALA A 126 -9.12 -6.63 4.18
CA ALA A 126 -8.82 -7.85 4.93
C ALA A 126 -8.51 -9.04 3.99
N ILE A 127 -9.26 -9.18 2.89
CA ILE A 127 -9.03 -10.22 1.87
C ILE A 127 -7.64 -10.03 1.23
N VAL A 128 -7.33 -8.83 0.76
CA VAL A 128 -6.04 -8.52 0.11
C VAL A 128 -4.89 -8.78 1.07
N MET A 129 -5.02 -8.38 2.33
CA MET A 129 -4.01 -8.60 3.36
C MET A 129 -3.85 -10.08 3.72
N GLY A 130 -4.94 -10.84 3.76
CA GLY A 130 -4.94 -12.28 3.99
C GLY A 130 -4.21 -13.03 2.87
N ILE A 131 -4.51 -12.72 1.61
CA ILE A 131 -3.81 -13.28 0.44
C ILE A 131 -2.32 -12.96 0.50
N TYR A 132 -1.99 -11.70 0.77
CA TYR A 132 -0.59 -11.29 0.88
C TYR A 132 0.16 -12.03 1.99
N ALA A 133 -0.44 -12.18 3.18
CA ALA A 133 0.14 -12.90 4.30
C ALA A 133 0.36 -14.38 3.94
N ALA A 134 -0.61 -15.03 3.28
CA ALA A 134 -0.50 -16.41 2.83
C ALA A 134 0.63 -16.62 1.82
N VAL A 135 0.77 -15.72 0.83
CA VAL A 135 1.84 -15.77 -0.17
C VAL A 135 3.21 -15.58 0.49
N THR A 136 3.33 -14.60 1.39
CA THR A 136 4.60 -14.28 2.06
C THR A 136 5.04 -15.42 3.00
N SER A 137 4.09 -16.06 3.70
CA SER A 137 4.40 -17.20 4.60
C SER A 137 4.89 -18.42 3.81
N LYS A 138 4.31 -18.69 2.64
CA LYS A 138 4.80 -19.78 1.76
C LYS A 138 6.21 -19.52 1.25
N GLN A 139 6.54 -18.28 0.89
CA GLN A 139 7.89 -17.93 0.44
C GLN A 139 8.93 -18.04 1.55
N SER A 140 8.58 -17.63 2.77
CA SER A 140 9.50 -17.75 3.92
C SER A 140 9.77 -19.21 4.31
N ARG A 141 8.76 -20.09 4.20
CA ARG A 141 8.95 -21.53 4.44
C ARG A 141 9.87 -22.16 3.40
N LYS A 142 9.66 -21.87 2.10
CA LYS A 142 10.55 -22.38 1.05
C LYS A 142 11.99 -21.95 1.23
N ARG A 143 12.25 -20.68 1.57
CA ARG A 143 13.62 -20.19 1.88
C ARG A 143 14.22 -20.87 3.11
N ALA A 144 13.45 -21.17 4.14
CA ALA A 144 13.93 -21.87 5.32
C ALA A 144 14.30 -23.34 5.01
N GLU A 145 13.65 -23.97 4.04
CA GLU A 145 13.95 -25.33 3.60
C GLU A 145 15.18 -25.38 2.67
N GLU A 146 15.49 -24.33 1.91
CA GLU A 146 16.63 -24.24 0.99
C GLU A 146 17.98 -24.01 1.74
N ILE A 147 17.97 -23.25 2.85
CA ILE A 147 19.18 -22.88 3.61
C ILE A 147 19.94 -24.10 4.19
N PRO A 148 19.32 -25.18 4.72
CA PRO A 148 20.06 -26.32 5.25
C PRO A 148 20.76 -27.15 4.17
N TYR A 149 20.32 -27.10 2.92
CA TYR A 149 20.91 -27.89 1.83
C TYR A 149 22.26 -27.33 1.35
N GLU A 150 22.41 -26.01 1.24
CA GLU A 150 23.66 -25.38 0.81
C GLU A 150 24.78 -25.52 1.87
N SER A 151 24.44 -25.50 3.16
CA SER A 151 25.42 -25.61 4.24
C SER A 151 26.06 -26.99 4.35
N GLN A 152 25.44 -28.05 3.81
CA GLN A 152 25.98 -29.42 3.83
C GLN A 152 26.96 -29.67 2.65
N PHE A 153 26.78 -29.00 1.52
CA PHE A 153 27.66 -29.16 0.35
C PHE A 153 28.89 -28.24 0.34
N SER A 154 28.88 -27.19 1.15
CA SER A 154 30.02 -26.23 1.24
C SER A 154 31.16 -26.68 2.15
N LYS A 155 31.13 -27.90 2.73
CA LYS A 155 32.14 -28.45 3.64
C LYS A 155 32.96 -29.63 3.06
N SER A 156 33.00 -29.75 1.76
CA SER A 156 33.88 -30.69 1.07
C SER A 156 35.12 -30.01 0.53
#